data_44a7f208d639b443e56fcf8c31f238da
#
_entry.id   44a7f208d639b443e56fcf8c31f238da
#
_cell.length_a   1.000
_cell.length_b   1.000
_cell.length_c   1.000
_cell.angle_alpha   90.00
_cell.angle_beta   90.00
_cell.angle_gamma   90.00
#
_symmetry.space_group_name_H-M   'P 1'
#
loop_
_entity.id
_entity.type
_entity.pdbx_description
1 polymer ?
#
loop_
_entity_poly.entity_id
_entity_poly.type
_entity_poly.pdbx_seq_one_letter_code
_entity_poly.pdbx_strand_id
1 'polypeptide(L)'
;MIVHGQTTTDMKEFDANFAHTVYFWLEHPDNAEDCAAFERSLQKFLDTSAYAKTKFIGKPPQASRDVVDGSFTYSLIVTFASAEDQQKYQDEAPHKLFIAESSKLWTKVIVYDSKGVN
;
A
#
# COMPACT_ATOMS: atom_id res chain seq x y z
N MET A 1 -15.28 28.35 1.57
CA MET A 1 -15.17 27.80 1.08
C MET A 1 -15.21 27.04 0.83
N ILE A 2 -15.36 26.59 1.04
CA ILE A 2 -15.36 25.87 0.64
C ILE A 2 -15.32 25.08 0.29
N VAL A 3 -15.40 25.05 0.12
CA VAL A 3 -15.41 24.29 -0.31
C VAL A 3 -14.89 23.48 -0.50
N HIS A 4 -14.67 23.32 -0.41
CA HIS A 4 -14.05 22.47 -0.68
C HIS A 4 -14.08 21.26 -0.14
N GLY A 5 -14.60 21.09 0.58
CA GLY A 5 -14.90 19.96 1.42
C GLY A 5 -15.48 18.81 0.70
N GLN A 6 -16.22 19.06 -0.25
CA GLN A 6 -16.83 17.98 -0.99
C GLN A 6 -15.83 17.15 -1.76
N THR A 7 -14.69 17.69 -2.06
CA THR A 7 -13.66 16.91 -2.73
C THR A 7 -13.07 15.86 -1.82
N THR A 8 -13.27 15.96 -0.51
CA THR A 8 -12.73 14.99 0.45
C THR A 8 -13.61 13.77 0.63
N THR A 9 -14.83 13.73 0.07
CA THR A 9 -15.73 12.61 0.28
C THR A 9 -15.18 11.29 -0.28
N ASP A 10 -14.40 11.36 -1.37
CA ASP A 10 -13.79 10.19 -1.97
C ASP A 10 -12.37 9.94 -1.48
N MET A 11 -11.85 10.81 -0.65
CA MET A 11 -10.49 10.71 -0.15
C MET A 11 -10.45 9.95 1.15
N LYS A 12 -9.44 9.10 1.29
CA LYS A 12 -9.20 8.38 2.53
C LYS A 12 -8.19 9.16 3.34
N GLU A 13 -8.48 9.32 4.62
CA GLU A 13 -7.65 10.09 5.53
C GLU A 13 -6.69 9.20 6.28
N PHE A 14 -5.49 9.73 6.55
CA PHE A 14 -4.51 9.06 7.38
C PHE A 14 -5.10 8.84 8.78
N ASP A 15 -4.98 7.62 9.26
CA ASP A 15 -5.41 7.26 10.61
C ASP A 15 -4.18 6.95 11.46
N ALA A 16 -3.99 7.71 12.52
CA ALA A 16 -2.80 7.58 13.36
C ALA A 16 -2.85 6.41 14.33
N ASN A 17 -3.91 5.63 14.33
CA ASN A 17 -4.04 4.50 15.25
C ASN A 17 -3.22 3.29 14.82
N PHE A 18 -3.11 3.06 13.51
CA PHE A 18 -2.41 1.88 13.01
C PHE A 18 -1.89 2.12 11.59
N ALA A 19 -0.61 1.84 11.38
CA ALA A 19 0.01 1.96 10.05
C ALA A 19 0.56 0.60 9.62
N HIS A 20 0.24 0.23 8.40
CA HIS A 20 0.67 -1.01 7.75
C HIS A 20 1.52 -0.60 6.56
N THR A 21 2.84 -0.80 6.66
CA THR A 21 3.76 -0.43 5.59
C THR A 21 4.33 -1.71 4.99
N VAL A 22 4.28 -1.78 3.67
CA VAL A 22 4.69 -2.99 2.94
C VAL A 22 5.68 -2.59 1.86
N TYR A 23 6.73 -3.38 1.71
CA TYR A 23 7.74 -3.17 0.69
C TYR A 23 7.82 -4.42 -0.17
N PHE A 24 7.80 -4.21 -1.50
CA PHE A 24 7.81 -5.29 -2.48
C PHE A 24 9.07 -5.20 -3.33
N TRP A 25 9.68 -6.36 -3.56
CA TRP A 25 10.78 -6.50 -4.51
C TRP A 25 10.26 -7.35 -5.67
N LEU A 26 10.11 -6.75 -6.83
CA LEU A 26 9.69 -7.50 -8.02
C LEU A 26 10.85 -8.30 -8.57
N GLU A 27 10.55 -9.42 -9.20
CA GLU A 27 11.56 -10.25 -9.86
C GLU A 27 12.19 -9.52 -11.05
N HIS A 28 11.35 -8.79 -11.80
CA HIS A 28 11.79 -8.03 -12.97
C HIS A 28 11.42 -6.56 -12.80
N PRO A 29 12.14 -5.81 -11.93
CA PRO A 29 11.73 -4.44 -11.58
C PRO A 29 11.87 -3.45 -12.73
N ASP A 30 12.61 -3.80 -13.78
CA ASP A 30 12.78 -2.96 -14.96
C ASP A 30 11.81 -3.33 -16.09
N ASN A 31 10.99 -4.35 -15.92
CA ASN A 31 10.02 -4.76 -16.92
C ASN A 31 8.76 -3.91 -16.80
N ALA A 32 8.50 -3.10 -17.84
CA ALA A 32 7.40 -2.15 -17.80
C ALA A 32 6.02 -2.83 -17.71
N GLU A 33 5.86 -3.99 -18.34
CA GLU A 33 4.59 -4.71 -18.30
C GLU A 33 4.31 -5.28 -16.92
N ASP A 34 5.32 -5.86 -16.27
CA ASP A 34 5.18 -6.39 -14.92
C ASP A 34 4.88 -5.28 -13.92
N CYS A 35 5.56 -4.15 -14.04
CA CYS A 35 5.31 -3.00 -13.19
C CYS A 35 3.88 -2.48 -13.37
N ALA A 36 3.43 -2.35 -14.62
CA ALA A 36 2.08 -1.87 -14.89
C ALA A 36 1.02 -2.85 -14.34
N ALA A 37 1.25 -4.14 -14.48
CA ALA A 37 0.33 -5.16 -13.96
C ALA A 37 0.25 -5.09 -12.43
N PHE A 38 1.41 -4.95 -11.78
CA PHE A 38 1.47 -4.82 -10.33
C PHE A 38 0.72 -3.58 -9.86
N GLU A 39 0.99 -2.44 -10.49
CA GLU A 39 0.36 -1.17 -10.11
C GLU A 39 -1.16 -1.22 -10.27
N ARG A 40 -1.64 -1.79 -11.39
CA ARG A 40 -3.09 -1.91 -11.61
C ARG A 40 -3.76 -2.80 -10.56
N SER A 41 -3.14 -3.93 -10.25
CA SER A 41 -3.71 -4.86 -9.28
C SER A 41 -3.73 -4.27 -7.88
N LEU A 42 -2.64 -3.60 -7.48
CA LEU A 42 -2.57 -2.97 -6.16
C LEU A 42 -3.52 -1.79 -6.07
N GLN A 43 -3.60 -0.96 -7.11
CA GLN A 43 -4.53 0.18 -7.12
C GLN A 43 -5.98 -0.31 -7.02
N LYS A 44 -6.33 -1.35 -7.76
CA LYS A 44 -7.67 -1.94 -7.70
C LYS A 44 -7.98 -2.44 -6.28
N PHE A 45 -7.02 -3.09 -5.66
CA PHE A 45 -7.17 -3.56 -4.28
C PHE A 45 -7.49 -2.39 -3.34
N LEU A 46 -6.69 -1.34 -3.39
CA LEU A 46 -6.90 -0.20 -2.50
C LEU A 46 -8.23 0.52 -2.78
N ASP A 47 -8.65 0.57 -4.05
CA ASP A 47 -9.91 1.21 -4.41
C ASP A 47 -11.12 0.41 -3.95
N THR A 48 -11.00 -0.90 -3.83
CA THR A 48 -12.14 -1.77 -3.49
C THR A 48 -12.12 -2.24 -2.03
N SER A 49 -11.04 -2.01 -1.30
CA SER A 49 -10.96 -2.38 0.10
C SER A 49 -11.98 -1.61 0.95
N ALA A 50 -12.69 -2.30 1.82
CA ALA A 50 -13.65 -1.68 2.73
C ALA A 50 -12.97 -1.09 3.98
N TYR A 51 -11.73 -1.45 4.26
CA TYR A 51 -11.07 -1.13 5.54
C TYR A 51 -9.88 -0.19 5.41
N ALA A 52 -9.23 -0.15 4.25
CA ALA A 52 -8.04 0.69 4.05
C ALA A 52 -8.42 2.18 4.08
N LYS A 53 -7.69 2.95 4.88
CA LYS A 53 -7.95 4.39 5.02
C LYS A 53 -7.04 5.28 4.19
N THR A 54 -5.94 4.75 3.66
CA THR A 54 -5.08 5.50 2.75
C THR A 54 -4.83 4.69 1.48
N LYS A 55 -4.34 5.38 0.43
CA LYS A 55 -4.09 4.76 -0.86
C LYS A 55 -2.70 5.13 -1.37
N PHE A 56 -1.69 5.06 -0.53
CA PHE A 56 -0.35 5.45 -0.96
C PHE A 56 0.39 4.26 -1.56
N ILE A 57 0.84 4.42 -2.80
CA ILE A 57 1.76 3.50 -3.47
C ILE A 57 2.95 4.34 -3.90
N GLY A 58 4.16 3.92 -3.52
CA GLY A 58 5.36 4.70 -3.80
C GLY A 58 6.46 3.89 -4.44
N LYS A 59 7.45 4.60 -4.94
CA LYS A 59 8.70 4.04 -5.45
C LYS A 59 9.85 4.73 -4.72
N PRO A 60 11.00 4.07 -4.56
CA PRO A 60 12.13 4.71 -3.92
C PRO A 60 12.65 5.86 -4.80
N PRO A 61 12.91 7.04 -4.22
CA PRO A 61 13.58 8.10 -4.94
C PRO A 61 15.08 7.81 -5.01
N GLN A 62 15.79 8.52 -5.86
CA GLN A 62 17.23 8.51 -5.78
C GLN A 62 17.68 9.19 -4.50
N ALA A 63 18.62 8.58 -3.81
CA ALA A 63 19.11 9.11 -2.55
C ALA A 63 20.60 8.82 -2.43
N SER A 64 21.32 9.75 -1.78
CA SER A 64 22.77 9.61 -1.59
C SER A 64 23.14 9.31 -0.14
N ARG A 65 22.17 9.39 0.80
CA ARG A 65 22.47 9.11 2.20
C ARG A 65 22.40 7.62 2.48
N ASP A 66 23.39 7.11 3.23
CA ASP A 66 23.51 5.68 3.51
C ASP A 66 22.31 5.10 4.23
N VAL A 67 21.61 5.92 5.04
CA VAL A 67 20.48 5.46 5.81
C VAL A 67 19.21 5.29 4.96
N VAL A 68 19.22 5.76 3.71
CA VAL A 68 18.06 5.66 2.82
C VAL A 68 18.21 4.40 1.98
N ASP A 69 17.42 3.38 2.31
CA ASP A 69 17.43 2.12 1.59
C ASP A 69 16.37 2.14 0.49
N GLY A 70 16.81 2.29 -0.74
CA GLY A 70 15.95 2.29 -1.92
C GLY A 70 15.98 0.96 -2.67
N SER A 71 16.28 -0.14 -2.00
CA SER A 71 16.38 -1.44 -2.66
C SER A 71 15.06 -2.03 -3.13
N PHE A 72 13.95 -1.59 -2.55
CA PHE A 72 12.62 -2.11 -2.90
C PHE A 72 12.13 -1.55 -4.24
N THR A 73 11.16 -2.23 -4.85
CA THR A 73 10.53 -1.76 -6.09
C THR A 73 9.34 -0.86 -5.79
N TYR A 74 8.47 -1.26 -4.87
CA TYR A 74 7.27 -0.51 -4.50
C TYR A 74 7.10 -0.51 -3.00
N SER A 75 6.52 0.58 -2.50
CA SER A 75 6.05 0.66 -1.12
C SER A 75 4.55 0.90 -1.10
N LEU A 76 3.92 0.42 -0.05
CA LEU A 76 2.50 0.61 0.20
C LEU A 76 2.35 1.10 1.63
N ILE A 77 1.57 2.16 1.83
CA ILE A 77 1.26 2.62 3.18
C ILE A 77 -0.26 2.67 3.30
N VAL A 78 -0.79 1.87 4.20
CA VAL A 78 -2.22 1.83 4.48
C VAL A 78 -2.41 2.03 5.98
N THR A 79 -3.36 2.86 6.35
CA THR A 79 -3.67 3.08 7.76
C THR A 79 -5.06 2.54 8.08
N PHE A 80 -5.27 2.24 9.36
CA PHE A 80 -6.50 1.63 9.87
C PHE A 80 -6.88 2.22 11.20
N ALA A 81 -8.16 2.11 11.54
CA ALA A 81 -8.65 2.52 12.85
C ALA A 81 -8.14 1.62 13.96
N SER A 82 -7.81 0.35 13.64
CA SER A 82 -7.41 -0.64 14.65
C SER A 82 -6.67 -1.79 13.99
N ALA A 83 -6.00 -2.59 14.81
CA ALA A 83 -5.42 -3.86 14.36
C ALA A 83 -6.49 -4.82 13.86
N GLU A 84 -7.70 -4.75 14.44
CA GLU A 84 -8.81 -5.59 14.00
C GLU A 84 -9.24 -5.26 12.58
N ASP A 85 -9.30 -3.98 12.23
CA ASP A 85 -9.62 -3.56 10.87
C ASP A 85 -8.53 -3.99 9.89
N GLN A 86 -7.26 -3.94 10.31
CA GLN A 86 -6.18 -4.44 9.48
C GLN A 86 -6.33 -5.95 9.23
N GLN A 87 -6.76 -6.71 10.23
CA GLN A 87 -7.00 -8.14 10.05
C GLN A 87 -8.15 -8.40 9.08
N LYS A 88 -9.21 -7.62 9.15
CA LYS A 88 -10.34 -7.73 8.20
C LYS A 88 -9.88 -7.40 6.78
N TYR A 89 -9.01 -6.43 6.62
CA TYR A 89 -8.40 -6.08 5.35
C TYR A 89 -7.61 -7.28 4.79
N GLN A 90 -6.87 -8.00 5.63
CA GLN A 90 -6.14 -9.20 5.21
C GLN A 90 -7.10 -10.29 4.71
N ASP A 91 -8.27 -10.40 5.33
CA ASP A 91 -9.21 -11.49 5.07
C ASP A 91 -10.23 -11.17 3.97
N GLU A 92 -10.31 -9.92 3.53
CA GLU A 92 -11.32 -9.53 2.54
C GLU A 92 -10.98 -10.02 1.14
N ALA A 93 -12.02 -10.16 0.31
CA ALA A 93 -11.86 -10.67 -1.05
C ALA A 93 -10.89 -9.83 -1.91
N PRO A 94 -10.89 -8.48 -1.85
CA PRO A 94 -9.92 -7.70 -2.62
C PRO A 94 -8.46 -8.03 -2.31
N HIS A 95 -8.13 -8.35 -1.05
CA HIS A 95 -6.77 -8.74 -0.68
C HIS A 95 -6.41 -10.08 -1.33
N LYS A 96 -7.31 -11.04 -1.24
CA LYS A 96 -7.07 -12.37 -1.81
C LYS A 96 -6.89 -12.31 -3.31
N LEU A 97 -7.68 -11.45 -3.98
CA LEU A 97 -7.56 -11.26 -5.42
C LEU A 97 -6.21 -10.63 -5.78
N PHE A 98 -5.78 -9.62 -5.02
CA PHE A 98 -4.47 -9.00 -5.24
C PHE A 98 -3.34 -10.03 -5.13
N ILE A 99 -3.37 -10.88 -4.10
CA ILE A 99 -2.37 -11.94 -3.94
C ILE A 99 -2.41 -12.89 -5.13
N ALA A 100 -3.61 -13.31 -5.55
CA ALA A 100 -3.75 -14.25 -6.67
C ALA A 100 -3.22 -13.66 -7.98
N GLU A 101 -3.43 -12.37 -8.21
CA GLU A 101 -3.00 -11.72 -9.46
C GLU A 101 -1.52 -11.37 -9.46
N SER A 102 -0.95 -10.99 -8.32
CA SER A 102 0.33 -10.28 -8.29
C SER A 102 1.46 -11.01 -7.58
N SER A 103 1.17 -12.05 -6.78
CA SER A 103 2.24 -12.70 -5.99
C SER A 103 3.35 -13.28 -6.84
N LYS A 104 3.05 -13.70 -8.05
CA LYS A 104 4.05 -14.24 -8.98
C LYS A 104 5.02 -13.19 -9.49
N LEU A 105 4.70 -11.92 -9.32
CA LEU A 105 5.53 -10.82 -9.80
C LEU A 105 6.65 -10.44 -8.84
N TRP A 106 6.53 -10.78 -7.56
CA TRP A 106 7.54 -10.39 -6.58
C TRP A 106 8.34 -11.58 -6.06
N THR A 107 9.56 -11.28 -5.61
CA THR A 107 10.46 -12.27 -5.00
C THR A 107 10.49 -12.13 -3.49
N LYS A 108 10.11 -10.97 -2.96
CA LYS A 108 10.23 -10.68 -1.55
C LYS A 108 9.21 -9.63 -1.15
N VAL A 109 8.64 -9.78 0.03
CA VAL A 109 7.75 -8.79 0.66
C VAL A 109 8.17 -8.64 2.10
N ILE A 110 8.24 -7.41 2.60
CA ILE A 110 8.46 -7.13 4.01
C ILE A 110 7.32 -6.24 4.49
N VAL A 111 6.76 -6.58 5.64
CA VAL A 111 5.67 -5.82 6.26
C VAL A 111 6.16 -5.27 7.59
N TYR A 112 5.92 -3.99 7.83
CA TYR A 112 6.13 -3.37 9.13
C TYR A 112 4.80 -2.78 9.59
N ASP A 113 4.25 -3.34 10.67
CA ASP A 113 3.02 -2.87 11.28
C ASP A 113 3.36 -2.10 12.55
N SER A 114 2.70 -0.95 12.73
CA SER A 114 2.94 -0.09 13.90
C SER A 114 1.62 0.41 14.46
N LYS A 115 1.53 0.41 15.78
CA LYS A 115 0.41 1.05 16.47
C LYS A 115 0.82 2.47 16.85
N GLY A 116 -0.14 3.39 16.77
CA GLY A 116 0.12 4.76 17.20
C GLY A 116 0.48 4.81 18.69
N VAL A 117 1.35 5.76 19.03
CA VAL A 117 1.85 5.93 20.42
C VAL A 117 1.12 7.04 21.15
N ASN A 118 -0.18 7.15 20.97
CA ASN A 118 -0.93 8.23 21.61
C ASN A 118 -1.29 7.93 23.03
#